data_69dd26e8850e5bfc837c1278fa2f5655
#
_entry.id   69dd26e8850e5bfc837c1278fa2f5655
#
_cell.length_a   1.000
_cell.length_b   1.000
_cell.length_c   1.000
_cell.angle_alpha   90.00
_cell.angle_beta   90.00
_cell.angle_gamma   90.00
#
_symmetry.space_group_name_H-M   'P 1'
#
loop_
_entity.id
_entity.type
_entity.pdbx_description
1 polymer ?
#
loop_
_entity_poly.entity_id
_entity_poly.type
_entity_poly.pdbx_seq_one_letter_code
_entity_poly.pdbx_strand_id
1 'polypeptide(L)'
;MDKVASDGMDFTIDPDQHFHLDGFKTSCSAAEIGIMDAVVFLTKATQLENAIRDAAPCIGPDTVLISLINGLGNDDKLLKYYPATRCMIGSGSIGTALNAPGKCTSYPNFGVVMNFGPIEYSKRTERVGKALEKYFQDGGCNAVYRDDILPLLWWKIIKNSSHSPVSAILRLSIGDTDADPCGRELYDRVIREGVAVAKAKGINIMDADEFIAHDKEQCRENPAYVNSMTQDVCWKKLPTEIDMLTGALSEQGRIYGVPTPTCDLLTLIISAIQNNYDKQI
;
A
#
# COMPACT_ATOMS: atom_id res chain seq x y z
N MET A 1 -11.58 7.75 20.58
CA MET A 1 -10.56 8.76 20.95
C MET A 1 -10.47 8.87 22.47
N ASP A 2 -11.56 9.11 23.17
CA ASP A 2 -11.56 9.34 24.63
C ASP A 2 -10.89 8.21 25.43
N LYS A 3 -11.14 6.95 25.05
CA LYS A 3 -10.52 5.80 25.70
C LYS A 3 -8.99 5.73 25.53
N VAL A 4 -8.49 6.10 24.34
CA VAL A 4 -7.04 6.14 24.10
C VAL A 4 -6.41 7.32 24.83
N ALA A 5 -7.13 8.45 24.95
CA ALA A 5 -6.66 9.59 25.71
C ALA A 5 -6.56 9.32 27.22
N SER A 6 -7.51 8.54 27.80
CA SER A 6 -7.54 8.22 29.22
C SER A 6 -6.70 7.01 29.62
N ASP A 7 -6.76 5.96 28.78
CA ASP A 7 -6.26 4.61 29.16
C ASP A 7 -5.01 4.22 28.37
N GLY A 8 -4.55 5.03 27.40
CA GLY A 8 -3.47 4.65 26.49
C GLY A 8 -3.88 3.59 25.45
N MET A 9 -2.89 2.90 24.89
CA MET A 9 -3.07 1.80 23.96
C MET A 9 -2.37 0.53 24.45
N ASP A 10 -3.10 -0.57 24.44
CA ASP A 10 -2.53 -1.91 24.57
C ASP A 10 -2.15 -2.44 23.19
N PHE A 11 -0.90 -2.77 23.00
CA PHE A 11 -0.36 -3.26 21.75
C PHE A 11 0.27 -4.63 21.93
N THR A 12 -0.17 -5.59 21.14
CA THR A 12 0.36 -6.96 21.14
C THR A 12 1.10 -7.23 19.84
N ILE A 13 2.33 -7.74 19.93
CA ILE A 13 3.02 -8.38 18.81
C ILE A 13 2.88 -9.88 19.02
N ASP A 14 2.12 -10.54 18.15
CA ASP A 14 1.81 -11.97 18.24
C ASP A 14 3.09 -12.82 18.17
N PRO A 15 3.24 -13.91 18.98
CA PRO A 15 2.22 -14.39 19.91
C PRO A 15 2.32 -13.82 21.33
N ASP A 16 3.47 -13.28 21.79
CA ASP A 16 3.76 -13.21 23.23
C ASP A 16 4.24 -11.85 23.74
N GLN A 17 4.41 -10.83 22.88
CA GLN A 17 4.91 -9.53 23.31
C GLN A 17 3.77 -8.54 23.52
N HIS A 18 3.65 -8.03 24.76
CA HIS A 18 2.62 -7.06 25.13
C HIS A 18 3.25 -5.76 25.59
N PHE A 19 2.71 -4.65 25.07
CA PHE A 19 3.14 -3.31 25.40
C PHE A 19 1.94 -2.47 25.80
N HIS A 20 2.12 -1.64 26.80
CA HIS A 20 1.20 -0.54 27.10
C HIS A 20 1.87 0.77 26.70
N LEU A 21 1.19 1.56 25.87
CA LEU A 21 1.69 2.84 25.34
C LEU A 21 0.80 3.95 25.87
N ASP A 22 1.40 4.91 26.54
CA ASP A 22 0.76 6.12 27.04
C ASP A 22 1.53 7.38 26.66
N GLY A 23 1.07 8.53 27.11
CA GLY A 23 1.81 9.80 26.96
C GLY A 23 1.72 10.44 25.58
N PHE A 24 0.95 9.90 24.65
CA PHE A 24 0.70 10.56 23.35
C PHE A 24 -0.57 11.44 23.40
N LYS A 25 -0.47 12.60 22.77
CA LYS A 25 -1.60 13.53 22.65
C LYS A 25 -2.59 13.02 21.61
N THR A 26 -3.85 12.97 21.97
CA THR A 26 -4.96 12.61 21.06
C THR A 26 -5.92 13.78 20.91
N SER A 27 -6.46 14.00 19.73
CA SER A 27 -7.51 14.97 19.45
C SER A 27 -8.37 14.56 18.27
N CYS A 28 -9.63 14.94 18.27
CA CYS A 28 -10.53 14.88 17.10
C CYS A 28 -10.46 16.16 16.24
N SER A 29 -9.66 17.16 16.65
CA SER A 29 -9.51 18.43 15.96
C SER A 29 -8.04 18.76 15.73
N ALA A 30 -7.63 18.86 14.47
CA ALA A 30 -6.28 19.26 14.11
C ALA A 30 -5.87 20.64 14.66
N ALA A 31 -6.83 21.55 14.85
CA ALA A 31 -6.58 22.88 15.42
C ALA A 31 -6.05 22.84 16.86
N GLU A 32 -6.36 21.78 17.62
CA GLU A 32 -5.89 21.62 19.00
C GLU A 32 -4.45 21.07 19.07
N ILE A 33 -3.93 20.52 17.97
CA ILE A 33 -2.61 19.92 17.91
C ILE A 33 -1.54 20.98 17.64
N GLY A 34 -1.83 21.94 16.76
CA GLY A 34 -0.89 22.96 16.29
C GLY A 34 -0.04 22.49 15.10
N ILE A 35 0.86 23.36 14.65
CA ILE A 35 1.72 23.09 13.48
C ILE A 35 2.73 21.97 13.80
N MET A 36 2.83 21.01 12.90
CA MET A 36 3.71 19.84 13.01
C MET A 36 4.85 19.87 11.99
N ASP A 37 5.98 19.23 12.29
CA ASP A 37 7.07 19.02 11.32
C ASP A 37 6.68 18.01 10.23
N ALA A 38 5.87 17.01 10.59
CA ALA A 38 5.35 16.00 9.67
C ALA A 38 3.90 15.63 10.01
N VAL A 39 3.10 15.37 8.98
CA VAL A 39 1.76 14.79 9.09
C VAL A 39 1.73 13.47 8.32
N VAL A 40 1.46 12.38 9.04
CA VAL A 40 1.40 11.02 8.47
C VAL A 40 -0.04 10.57 8.32
N PHE A 41 -0.45 10.25 7.09
CA PHE A 41 -1.77 9.74 6.77
C PHE A 41 -1.78 8.21 6.74
N LEU A 42 -2.62 7.62 7.59
CA LEU A 42 -2.82 6.16 7.73
C LEU A 42 -4.32 5.79 7.62
N THR A 43 -5.10 6.62 6.93
CA THR A 43 -6.52 6.37 6.67
C THR A 43 -6.72 5.36 5.53
N LYS A 44 -7.97 5.03 5.22
CA LYS A 44 -8.26 4.36 3.95
C LYS A 44 -8.01 5.32 2.78
N ALA A 45 -7.54 4.81 1.65
CA ALA A 45 -7.23 5.62 0.46
C ALA A 45 -8.42 6.46 -0.06
N THR A 46 -9.65 5.96 0.11
CA THR A 46 -10.89 6.68 -0.22
C THR A 46 -11.14 7.91 0.66
N GLN A 47 -10.51 7.98 1.83
CA GLN A 47 -10.67 9.07 2.80
C GLN A 47 -9.48 10.03 2.84
N LEU A 48 -8.42 9.77 2.07
CA LEU A 48 -7.19 10.55 2.12
C LEU A 48 -7.41 12.03 1.83
N GLU A 49 -8.20 12.39 0.82
CA GLU A 49 -8.46 13.80 0.49
C GLU A 49 -9.22 14.54 1.60
N ASN A 50 -10.15 13.87 2.29
CA ASN A 50 -10.82 14.43 3.46
C ASN A 50 -9.81 14.63 4.60
N ALA A 51 -8.98 13.63 4.88
CA ALA A 51 -7.97 13.69 5.92
C ALA A 51 -6.94 14.81 5.67
N ILE A 52 -6.55 15.05 4.41
CA ILE A 52 -5.67 16.17 4.03
C ILE A 52 -6.32 17.51 4.37
N ARG A 53 -7.60 17.69 4.05
CA ARG A 53 -8.34 18.93 4.39
C ARG A 53 -8.51 19.12 5.89
N ASP A 54 -8.85 18.06 6.60
CA ASP A 54 -9.04 18.08 8.05
C ASP A 54 -7.73 18.36 8.80
N ALA A 55 -6.59 17.91 8.27
CA ALA A 55 -5.27 18.16 8.83
C ALA A 55 -4.70 19.56 8.55
N ALA A 56 -5.34 20.36 7.69
CA ALA A 56 -4.83 21.67 7.29
C ALA A 56 -4.37 22.58 8.46
N PRO A 57 -5.05 22.62 9.61
CA PRO A 57 -4.59 23.41 10.77
C PRO A 57 -3.25 22.95 11.37
N CYS A 58 -2.81 21.71 11.10
CA CYS A 58 -1.51 21.19 11.53
C CYS A 58 -0.39 21.45 10.51
N ILE A 59 -0.71 21.98 9.33
CA ILE A 59 0.21 22.07 8.19
C ILE A 59 0.69 23.51 8.02
N GLY A 60 1.92 23.77 8.42
CA GLY A 60 2.63 25.03 8.20
C GLY A 60 3.47 25.01 6.91
N PRO A 61 4.22 26.10 6.63
CA PRO A 61 5.06 26.20 5.44
C PRO A 61 6.12 25.12 5.32
N ASP A 62 6.57 24.60 6.45
CA ASP A 62 7.67 23.63 6.54
C ASP A 62 7.22 22.20 6.84
N THR A 63 5.94 21.96 7.06
CA THR A 63 5.40 20.62 7.33
C THR A 63 5.58 19.70 6.11
N VAL A 64 6.07 18.49 6.34
CA VAL A 64 6.14 17.41 5.36
C VAL A 64 4.89 16.53 5.49
N LEU A 65 4.28 16.22 4.36
CA LEU A 65 3.09 15.36 4.31
C LEU A 65 3.48 13.97 3.81
N ILE A 66 3.02 12.94 4.50
CA ILE A 66 3.46 11.57 4.26
C ILE A 66 2.24 10.67 4.18
N SER A 67 2.02 10.03 3.05
CA SER A 67 1.01 8.98 2.92
C SER A 67 1.67 7.60 2.95
N LEU A 68 1.37 6.80 3.99
CA LEU A 68 1.80 5.41 4.10
C LEU A 68 0.66 4.44 3.76
N ILE A 69 -0.24 4.88 2.92
CA ILE A 69 -1.43 4.14 2.50
C ILE A 69 -1.08 3.29 1.28
N ASN A 70 -1.38 2.01 1.32
CA ASN A 70 -1.19 1.12 0.17
C ASN A 70 -2.05 1.55 -1.02
N GLY A 71 -1.57 1.26 -2.24
CA GLY A 71 -2.25 1.55 -3.50
C GLY A 71 -1.68 2.74 -4.27
N LEU A 72 -2.11 2.89 -5.52
CA LEU A 72 -1.71 3.97 -6.42
C LEU A 72 -2.60 5.21 -6.27
N GLY A 73 -2.10 6.35 -6.78
CA GLY A 73 -2.86 7.61 -6.83
C GLY A 73 -2.90 8.38 -5.50
N ASN A 74 -2.24 7.91 -4.45
CA ASN A 74 -2.12 8.66 -3.20
C ASN A 74 -1.17 9.86 -3.36
N ASP A 75 -0.15 9.74 -4.21
CA ASP A 75 0.69 10.84 -4.67
C ASP A 75 -0.13 11.92 -5.36
N ASP A 76 -0.95 11.55 -6.34
CA ASP A 76 -1.81 12.48 -7.08
C ASP A 76 -2.77 13.24 -6.15
N LYS A 77 -3.29 12.59 -5.10
CA LYS A 77 -4.16 13.24 -4.10
C LYS A 77 -3.41 14.26 -3.25
N LEU A 78 -2.18 13.96 -2.80
CA LEU A 78 -1.34 14.91 -2.07
C LEU A 78 -0.98 16.11 -2.96
N LEU A 79 -0.61 15.86 -4.22
CA LEU A 79 -0.18 16.89 -5.17
C LEU A 79 -1.27 17.86 -5.59
N LYS A 80 -2.55 17.54 -5.38
CA LYS A 80 -3.66 18.50 -5.54
C LYS A 80 -3.58 19.68 -4.55
N TYR A 81 -2.96 19.49 -3.40
CA TYR A 81 -2.97 20.46 -2.30
C TYR A 81 -1.58 21.01 -1.96
N TYR A 82 -0.53 20.24 -2.20
CA TYR A 82 0.83 20.58 -1.75
C TYR A 82 1.89 20.25 -2.81
N PRO A 83 2.99 21.02 -2.87
CA PRO A 83 4.06 20.78 -3.84
C PRO A 83 4.79 19.45 -3.56
N ALA A 84 5.25 18.78 -4.60
CA ALA A 84 5.93 17.50 -4.54
C ALA A 84 7.15 17.48 -3.61
N THR A 85 7.89 18.60 -3.53
CA THR A 85 9.04 18.80 -2.65
C THR A 85 8.74 18.77 -1.15
N ARG A 86 7.43 18.70 -0.78
CA ARG A 86 6.94 18.58 0.60
C ARG A 86 6.19 17.28 0.85
N CYS A 87 6.02 16.45 -0.18
CA CYS A 87 5.21 15.26 -0.12
C CYS A 87 6.07 14.01 -0.18
N MET A 88 5.75 13.06 0.67
CA MET A 88 6.35 11.72 0.71
C MET A 88 5.24 10.68 0.61
N ILE A 89 5.58 9.56 0.02
CA ILE A 89 4.70 8.39 -0.02
C ILE A 89 5.46 7.14 0.43
N GLY A 90 4.71 6.12 0.76
CA GLY A 90 5.29 4.85 1.15
C GLY A 90 4.25 3.74 1.22
N SER A 91 4.72 2.56 1.51
CA SER A 91 3.85 1.41 1.77
C SER A 91 4.38 0.59 2.93
N GLY A 92 3.45 0.09 3.74
CA GLY A 92 3.72 -0.88 4.79
C GLY A 92 3.33 -2.30 4.35
N SER A 93 3.98 -3.27 4.99
CA SER A 93 3.64 -4.70 4.89
C SER A 93 3.50 -5.25 6.32
N ILE A 94 2.70 -4.55 7.14
CA ILE A 94 2.45 -4.92 8.54
C ILE A 94 1.00 -5.41 8.63
N GLY A 95 0.82 -6.65 9.05
CA GLY A 95 -0.49 -7.18 9.40
C GLY A 95 -0.92 -6.63 10.75
N THR A 96 -2.10 -5.99 10.84
CA THR A 96 -2.62 -5.46 12.09
C THR A 96 -4.10 -5.75 12.24
N ALA A 97 -4.56 -5.91 13.49
CA ALA A 97 -5.96 -6.01 13.83
C ALA A 97 -6.29 -5.04 14.98
N LEU A 98 -7.40 -4.31 14.83
CA LEU A 98 -7.98 -3.54 15.92
C LEU A 98 -9.01 -4.43 16.65
N ASN A 99 -8.65 -4.91 17.84
CA ASN A 99 -9.45 -5.86 18.60
C ASN A 99 -10.55 -5.17 19.42
N ALA A 100 -10.25 -3.96 19.91
CA ALA A 100 -11.18 -3.09 20.64
C ALA A 100 -10.64 -1.65 20.64
N PRO A 101 -11.41 -0.63 21.03
CA PRO A 101 -10.89 0.71 21.23
C PRO A 101 -9.66 0.73 22.17
N GLY A 102 -8.52 1.20 21.66
CA GLY A 102 -7.24 1.23 22.36
C GLY A 102 -6.52 -0.14 22.45
N LYS A 103 -6.98 -1.18 21.75
CA LYS A 103 -6.34 -2.50 21.76
C LYS A 103 -6.07 -2.99 20.34
N CYS A 104 -4.82 -3.17 19.98
CA CYS A 104 -4.43 -3.66 18.68
C CYS A 104 -3.39 -4.79 18.76
N THR A 105 -3.40 -5.63 17.72
CA THR A 105 -2.42 -6.69 17.54
C THR A 105 -1.68 -6.47 16.22
N SER A 106 -0.36 -6.66 16.24
CA SER A 106 0.46 -6.74 15.04
C SER A 106 0.96 -8.17 14.87
N TYR A 107 0.98 -8.62 13.64
CA TYR A 107 1.52 -9.92 13.27
C TYR A 107 2.95 -9.72 12.74
N PRO A 108 3.94 -10.43 13.30
CA PRO A 108 5.34 -10.23 12.92
C PRO A 108 5.53 -10.41 11.43
N ASN A 109 6.29 -9.52 10.84
CA ASN A 109 6.75 -9.64 9.46
C ASN A 109 8.28 -9.54 9.47
N PHE A 110 8.95 -10.50 8.84
CA PHE A 110 10.41 -10.50 8.78
C PHE A 110 10.89 -9.60 7.63
N GLY A 111 11.95 -8.83 7.87
CA GLY A 111 12.55 -7.94 6.88
C GLY A 111 12.08 -6.49 6.98
N VAL A 112 12.11 -5.77 5.86
CA VAL A 112 11.67 -4.37 5.79
C VAL A 112 10.16 -4.31 5.74
N VAL A 113 9.56 -3.80 6.81
CA VAL A 113 8.09 -3.73 6.95
C VAL A 113 7.50 -2.45 6.38
N MET A 114 8.32 -1.41 6.18
CA MET A 114 7.88 -0.13 5.64
C MET A 114 8.96 0.49 4.77
N ASN A 115 8.60 0.90 3.56
CA ASN A 115 9.44 1.73 2.70
C ASN A 115 8.72 3.04 2.41
N PHE A 116 9.42 4.16 2.51
CA PHE A 116 8.86 5.47 2.23
C PHE A 116 9.93 6.45 1.75
N GLY A 117 9.50 7.49 1.04
CA GLY A 117 10.42 8.48 0.50
C GLY A 117 9.69 9.62 -0.22
N PRO A 118 10.43 10.61 -0.74
CA PRO A 118 9.87 11.78 -1.37
C PRO A 118 9.24 11.46 -2.73
N ILE A 119 8.18 12.21 -3.09
CA ILE A 119 7.68 12.27 -4.47
C ILE A 119 8.68 13.04 -5.33
N GLU A 120 9.19 14.14 -4.80
CA GLU A 120 10.31 14.91 -5.36
C GLU A 120 11.30 15.21 -4.24
N TYR A 121 12.58 14.92 -4.49
CA TYR A 121 13.63 15.11 -3.50
C TYR A 121 13.77 16.59 -3.07
N SER A 122 13.88 16.79 -1.78
CA SER A 122 14.29 18.06 -1.17
C SER A 122 15.07 17.80 0.13
N LYS A 123 15.96 18.73 0.53
CA LYS A 123 16.66 18.63 1.81
C LYS A 123 15.71 18.53 3.01
N ARG A 124 14.48 19.05 2.86
CA ARG A 124 13.45 19.00 3.89
C ARG A 124 12.88 17.57 4.01
N THR A 125 12.46 16.98 2.89
CA THR A 125 11.95 15.60 2.88
C THR A 125 13.02 14.61 3.32
N GLU A 126 14.27 14.81 2.92
CA GLU A 126 15.40 13.99 3.40
C GLU A 126 15.56 14.07 4.93
N ARG A 127 15.63 15.29 5.49
CA ARG A 127 15.78 15.49 6.94
C ARG A 127 14.66 14.84 7.73
N VAL A 128 13.41 15.09 7.33
CA VAL A 128 12.23 14.54 8.01
C VAL A 128 12.15 13.03 7.82
N GLY A 129 12.43 12.54 6.62
CA GLY A 129 12.40 11.12 6.29
C GLY A 129 13.42 10.32 7.10
N LYS A 130 14.66 10.78 7.17
CA LYS A 130 15.71 10.13 7.99
C LYS A 130 15.43 10.20 9.50
N ALA A 131 14.80 11.27 9.97
CA ALA A 131 14.37 11.35 11.37
C ALA A 131 13.27 10.33 11.67
N LEU A 132 12.29 10.18 10.78
CA LEU A 132 11.22 9.17 10.93
C LEU A 132 11.75 7.75 10.81
N GLU A 133 12.66 7.47 9.87
CA GLU A 133 13.33 6.17 9.78
C GLU A 133 13.97 5.78 11.12
N LYS A 134 14.72 6.72 11.72
CA LYS A 134 15.32 6.50 13.02
C LYS A 134 14.28 6.25 14.12
N TYR A 135 13.20 7.02 14.18
CA TYR A 135 12.13 6.81 15.16
C TYR A 135 11.47 5.44 15.02
N PHE A 136 11.19 5.02 13.80
CA PHE A 136 10.63 3.70 13.56
C PHE A 136 11.60 2.58 13.98
N GLN A 137 12.88 2.71 13.63
CA GLN A 137 13.90 1.71 13.97
C GLN A 137 14.19 1.67 15.47
N ASP A 138 14.24 2.81 16.15
CA ASP A 138 14.38 2.90 17.61
C ASP A 138 13.18 2.23 18.32
N GLY A 139 11.99 2.28 17.70
CA GLY A 139 10.78 1.57 18.15
C GLY A 139 10.68 0.11 17.70
N GLY A 140 11.72 -0.47 17.12
CA GLY A 140 11.75 -1.86 16.66
C GLY A 140 11.05 -2.11 15.31
N CYS A 141 10.59 -1.06 14.62
CA CYS A 141 9.97 -1.19 13.30
C CYS A 141 11.04 -1.00 12.20
N ASN A 142 11.29 -2.04 11.39
CA ASN A 142 12.25 -1.98 10.30
C ASN A 142 11.70 -1.17 9.12
N ALA A 143 11.69 0.15 9.27
CA ALA A 143 11.32 1.11 8.23
C ALA A 143 12.57 1.63 7.53
N VAL A 144 12.47 1.87 6.22
CA VAL A 144 13.58 2.36 5.39
C VAL A 144 13.14 3.58 4.59
N TYR A 145 13.88 4.68 4.77
CA TYR A 145 13.78 5.85 3.92
C TYR A 145 14.54 5.61 2.61
N ARG A 146 13.92 5.99 1.49
CA ARG A 146 14.50 5.86 0.15
C ARG A 146 14.38 7.17 -0.61
N ASP A 147 15.49 7.63 -1.18
CA ASP A 147 15.50 8.86 -1.98
C ASP A 147 14.67 8.74 -3.26
N ASP A 148 14.54 7.53 -3.81
CA ASP A 148 13.72 7.19 -4.96
C ASP A 148 12.76 6.03 -4.61
N ILE A 149 11.60 6.38 -4.07
CA ILE A 149 10.59 5.40 -3.60
C ILE A 149 9.63 4.95 -4.71
N LEU A 150 9.38 5.80 -5.71
CA LEU A 150 8.35 5.58 -6.72
C LEU A 150 8.53 4.27 -7.50
N PRO A 151 9.72 3.94 -8.03
CA PRO A 151 9.94 2.68 -8.75
C PRO A 151 9.61 1.46 -7.89
N LEU A 152 9.98 1.47 -6.60
CA LEU A 152 9.71 0.37 -5.69
C LEU A 152 8.20 0.17 -5.44
N LEU A 153 7.46 1.26 -5.25
CA LEU A 153 6.01 1.21 -5.05
C LEU A 153 5.30 0.69 -6.31
N TRP A 154 5.68 1.20 -7.48
CA TRP A 154 5.12 0.75 -8.74
C TRP A 154 5.44 -0.71 -9.02
N TRP A 155 6.68 -1.14 -8.76
CA TRP A 155 7.07 -2.55 -8.87
C TRP A 155 6.17 -3.45 -8.00
N LYS A 156 5.99 -3.09 -6.73
CA LYS A 156 5.14 -3.83 -5.78
C LYS A 156 3.69 -3.91 -6.26
N ILE A 157 3.13 -2.80 -6.74
CA ILE A 157 1.73 -2.77 -7.19
C ILE A 157 1.55 -3.57 -8.48
N ILE A 158 2.43 -3.44 -9.46
CA ILE A 158 2.35 -4.22 -10.71
C ILE A 158 2.41 -5.71 -10.40
N LYS A 159 3.36 -6.13 -9.56
CA LYS A 159 3.49 -7.52 -9.13
C LYS A 159 2.21 -8.01 -8.43
N ASN A 160 1.70 -7.28 -7.45
CA ASN A 160 0.50 -7.69 -6.74
C ASN A 160 -0.74 -7.69 -7.66
N SER A 161 -0.83 -6.76 -8.60
CA SER A 161 -1.92 -6.69 -9.58
C SER A 161 -1.89 -7.86 -10.57
N SER A 162 -0.70 -8.39 -10.89
CA SER A 162 -0.60 -9.60 -11.72
C SER A 162 -0.95 -10.85 -10.92
N HIS A 163 -0.36 -11.04 -9.75
CA HIS A 163 -0.51 -12.28 -8.99
C HIS A 163 -1.87 -12.43 -8.32
N SER A 164 -2.35 -11.37 -7.63
CA SER A 164 -3.46 -11.52 -6.71
C SER A 164 -4.78 -11.89 -7.39
N PRO A 165 -5.26 -11.17 -8.41
CA PRO A 165 -6.54 -11.48 -9.03
C PRO A 165 -6.47 -12.77 -9.88
N VAL A 166 -5.37 -13.01 -10.59
CA VAL A 166 -5.24 -14.20 -11.47
C VAL A 166 -5.24 -15.46 -10.62
N SER A 167 -4.38 -15.53 -9.57
CA SER A 167 -4.34 -16.68 -8.67
C SER A 167 -5.68 -16.90 -7.94
N ALA A 168 -6.37 -15.81 -7.57
CA ALA A 168 -7.68 -15.91 -6.92
C ALA A 168 -8.76 -16.50 -7.85
N ILE A 169 -8.77 -16.09 -9.12
CA ILE A 169 -9.72 -16.60 -10.14
C ILE A 169 -9.43 -18.06 -10.42
N LEU A 170 -8.16 -18.43 -10.62
CA LEU A 170 -7.74 -19.78 -10.90
C LEU A 170 -7.77 -20.71 -9.68
N ARG A 171 -7.81 -20.14 -8.46
CA ARG A 171 -7.72 -20.86 -7.17
C ARG A 171 -6.42 -21.67 -7.04
N LEU A 172 -5.33 -21.09 -7.52
CA LEU A 172 -4.01 -21.69 -7.52
C LEU A 172 -3.03 -20.93 -6.64
N SER A 173 -1.95 -21.58 -6.24
CA SER A 173 -0.76 -20.93 -5.68
C SER A 173 -0.09 -20.04 -6.73
N ILE A 174 0.82 -19.16 -6.31
CA ILE A 174 1.59 -18.33 -7.25
C ILE A 174 2.41 -19.21 -8.19
N GLY A 175 3.09 -20.25 -7.67
CA GLY A 175 3.91 -21.11 -8.49
C GLY A 175 3.12 -22.01 -9.43
N ASP A 176 1.97 -22.55 -9.00
CA ASP A 176 1.11 -23.33 -9.88
C ASP A 176 0.51 -22.48 -11.01
N THR A 177 0.19 -21.21 -10.70
CA THR A 177 -0.25 -20.25 -11.72
C THR A 177 0.86 -19.93 -12.72
N ASP A 178 2.10 -19.72 -12.24
CA ASP A 178 3.27 -19.47 -13.09
C ASP A 178 3.63 -20.68 -13.96
N ALA A 179 3.45 -21.90 -13.46
CA ALA A 179 3.73 -23.13 -14.18
C ALA A 179 2.71 -23.43 -15.29
N ASP A 180 1.48 -22.91 -15.21
CA ASP A 180 0.49 -23.03 -16.27
C ASP A 180 0.72 -21.98 -17.36
N PRO A 181 0.82 -22.36 -18.66
CA PRO A 181 1.10 -21.40 -19.73
C PRO A 181 0.06 -20.28 -19.86
N CYS A 182 -1.22 -20.56 -19.59
CA CYS A 182 -2.28 -19.56 -19.67
C CYS A 182 -2.27 -18.65 -18.42
N GLY A 183 -2.01 -19.22 -17.25
CA GLY A 183 -1.83 -18.47 -15.99
C GLY A 183 -0.66 -17.49 -16.10
N ARG A 184 0.48 -17.97 -16.62
CA ARG A 184 1.66 -17.11 -16.87
C ARG A 184 1.37 -16.00 -17.88
N GLU A 185 0.69 -16.30 -18.97
CA GLU A 185 0.31 -15.29 -19.96
C GLU A 185 -0.55 -14.18 -19.34
N LEU A 186 -1.47 -14.51 -18.42
CA LEU A 186 -2.26 -13.52 -17.70
C LEU A 186 -1.38 -12.62 -16.81
N TYR A 187 -0.41 -13.19 -16.09
CA TYR A 187 0.58 -12.41 -15.33
C TYR A 187 1.35 -11.46 -16.25
N ASP A 188 1.88 -11.98 -17.36
CA ASP A 188 2.69 -11.21 -18.31
C ASP A 188 1.90 -10.03 -18.91
N ARG A 189 0.62 -10.21 -19.22
CA ARG A 189 -0.24 -9.13 -19.73
C ARG A 189 -0.41 -8.01 -18.71
N VAL A 190 -0.74 -8.35 -17.47
CA VAL A 190 -0.89 -7.34 -16.40
C VAL A 190 0.42 -6.59 -16.15
N ILE A 191 1.56 -7.31 -16.15
CA ILE A 191 2.88 -6.70 -16.00
C ILE A 191 3.14 -5.71 -17.15
N ARG A 192 2.88 -6.10 -18.40
CA ARG A 192 3.07 -5.21 -19.56
C ARG A 192 2.18 -3.96 -19.49
N GLU A 193 0.92 -4.11 -19.14
CA GLU A 193 -0.01 -3.00 -18.94
C GLU A 193 0.49 -2.08 -17.82
N GLY A 194 0.84 -2.63 -16.66
CA GLY A 194 1.31 -1.85 -15.51
C GLY A 194 2.63 -1.12 -15.77
N VAL A 195 3.60 -1.76 -16.43
CA VAL A 195 4.88 -1.12 -16.81
C VAL A 195 4.64 0.00 -17.83
N ALA A 196 3.74 -0.20 -18.80
CA ALA A 196 3.39 0.85 -19.77
C ALA A 196 2.77 2.08 -19.09
N VAL A 197 1.86 1.88 -18.12
CA VAL A 197 1.27 2.95 -17.33
C VAL A 197 2.32 3.67 -16.50
N ALA A 198 3.20 2.93 -15.80
CA ALA A 198 4.27 3.51 -14.99
C ALA A 198 5.20 4.39 -15.84
N LYS A 199 5.62 3.92 -17.00
CA LYS A 199 6.46 4.69 -17.93
C LYS A 199 5.74 5.93 -18.47
N ALA A 200 4.47 5.83 -18.80
CA ALA A 200 3.68 6.98 -19.25
C ALA A 200 3.53 8.04 -18.16
N LYS A 201 3.47 7.64 -16.90
CA LYS A 201 3.52 8.54 -15.72
C LYS A 201 4.92 9.13 -15.48
N GLY A 202 5.96 8.66 -16.16
CA GLY A 202 7.34 9.11 -15.97
C GLY A 202 8.10 8.39 -14.84
N ILE A 203 7.60 7.23 -14.38
CA ILE A 203 8.29 6.43 -13.38
C ILE A 203 9.46 5.68 -14.01
N ASN A 204 10.63 5.79 -13.40
CA ASN A 204 11.82 5.07 -13.82
C ASN A 204 11.76 3.61 -13.36
N ILE A 205 11.09 2.76 -14.14
CA ILE A 205 10.94 1.33 -13.88
C ILE A 205 11.59 0.51 -15.01
N MET A 206 12.03 -0.70 -14.67
CA MET A 206 12.59 -1.65 -15.64
C MET A 206 11.62 -1.95 -16.79
N ASP A 207 12.15 -2.47 -17.90
CA ASP A 207 11.31 -2.91 -19.02
C ASP A 207 10.43 -4.10 -18.65
N ALA A 208 9.32 -4.25 -19.38
CA ALA A 208 8.36 -5.32 -19.09
C ALA A 208 8.95 -6.72 -19.19
N ASP A 209 9.84 -6.96 -20.16
CA ASP A 209 10.50 -8.27 -20.32
C ASP A 209 11.47 -8.56 -19.18
N GLU A 210 12.21 -7.55 -18.71
CA GLU A 210 13.09 -7.65 -17.54
C GLU A 210 12.26 -7.90 -16.27
N PHE A 211 11.14 -7.17 -16.10
CA PHE A 211 10.21 -7.38 -14.99
C PHE A 211 9.67 -8.81 -14.98
N ILE A 212 9.22 -9.32 -16.14
CA ILE A 212 8.70 -10.68 -16.30
C ILE A 212 9.76 -11.72 -15.93
N ALA A 213 11.02 -11.52 -16.37
CA ALA A 213 12.10 -12.44 -16.03
C ALA A 213 12.35 -12.49 -14.52
N HIS A 214 12.41 -11.34 -13.86
CA HIS A 214 12.58 -11.22 -12.41
C HIS A 214 11.38 -11.82 -11.65
N ASP A 215 10.16 -11.56 -12.12
CA ASP A 215 8.94 -12.09 -11.51
C ASP A 215 8.88 -13.62 -11.54
N LYS A 216 9.30 -14.23 -12.64
CA LYS A 216 9.42 -15.70 -12.76
C LYS A 216 10.41 -16.31 -11.75
N GLU A 217 11.53 -15.64 -11.49
CA GLU A 217 12.47 -16.09 -10.47
C GLU A 217 11.83 -16.07 -9.08
N GLN A 218 11.10 -15.00 -8.76
CA GLN A 218 10.42 -14.87 -7.47
C GLN A 218 9.28 -15.89 -7.28
N CYS A 219 8.55 -16.23 -8.33
CA CYS A 219 7.54 -17.29 -8.27
C CYS A 219 8.15 -18.65 -7.88
N ARG A 220 9.40 -18.92 -8.31
CA ARG A 220 10.14 -20.16 -8.00
C ARG A 220 10.69 -20.19 -6.57
N GLU A 221 10.96 -19.05 -5.95
CA GLU A 221 11.47 -18.98 -4.58
C GLU A 221 10.43 -19.44 -3.55
N ASN A 222 9.15 -19.15 -3.78
CA ASN A 222 8.06 -19.56 -2.88
C ASN A 222 6.82 -20.03 -3.66
N PRO A 223 6.91 -21.15 -4.40
CA PRO A 223 5.86 -21.57 -5.31
C PRO A 223 4.55 -21.93 -4.63
N ALA A 224 4.58 -22.39 -3.39
CA ALA A 224 3.39 -22.76 -2.63
C ALA A 224 2.66 -21.56 -2.01
N TYR A 225 3.18 -20.35 -2.17
CA TYR A 225 2.58 -19.17 -1.57
C TYR A 225 1.18 -18.87 -2.14
N VAL A 226 0.21 -18.73 -1.24
CA VAL A 226 -1.16 -18.33 -1.55
C VAL A 226 -1.37 -16.90 -1.06
N ASN A 227 -1.53 -15.96 -1.99
CA ASN A 227 -1.68 -14.54 -1.68
C ASN A 227 -2.99 -14.23 -0.93
N SER A 228 -3.04 -13.05 -0.30
CA SER A 228 -4.18 -12.61 0.53
C SER A 228 -5.50 -12.59 -0.23
N MET A 229 -5.52 -12.11 -1.48
CA MET A 229 -6.74 -12.05 -2.28
C MET A 229 -7.27 -13.46 -2.59
N THR A 230 -6.41 -14.42 -2.89
CA THR A 230 -6.82 -15.83 -3.05
C THR A 230 -7.43 -16.37 -1.76
N GLN A 231 -6.85 -16.06 -0.60
CA GLN A 231 -7.42 -16.44 0.69
C GLN A 231 -8.78 -15.77 0.92
N ASP A 232 -8.90 -14.48 0.63
CA ASP A 232 -10.13 -13.71 0.85
C ASP A 232 -11.26 -14.21 -0.07
N VAL A 233 -10.95 -14.46 -1.35
CA VAL A 233 -11.92 -14.97 -2.34
C VAL A 233 -12.33 -16.42 -2.06
N CYS A 234 -11.33 -17.29 -1.84
CA CYS A 234 -11.60 -18.74 -1.82
C CYS A 234 -12.06 -19.25 -0.45
N TRP A 235 -11.50 -18.71 0.64
CA TRP A 235 -11.68 -19.26 1.98
C TRP A 235 -12.49 -18.37 2.92
N LYS A 236 -12.14 -17.07 2.97
CA LYS A 236 -12.72 -16.14 3.97
C LYS A 236 -14.00 -15.47 3.50
N LYS A 237 -14.23 -15.40 2.16
CA LYS A 237 -15.36 -14.68 1.54
C LYS A 237 -15.44 -13.23 1.99
N LEU A 238 -14.31 -12.55 1.99
CA LEU A 238 -14.18 -11.15 2.38
C LEU A 238 -14.07 -10.22 1.16
N PRO A 239 -14.44 -8.94 1.30
CA PRO A 239 -14.13 -7.92 0.30
C PRO A 239 -12.64 -7.85 0.03
N THR A 240 -12.26 -7.74 -1.23
CA THR A 240 -10.87 -7.72 -1.68
C THR A 240 -10.34 -6.30 -1.90
N GLU A 241 -9.02 -6.18 -2.09
CA GLU A 241 -8.34 -4.92 -2.45
C GLU A 241 -8.26 -4.73 -3.98
N ILE A 242 -9.15 -5.34 -4.78
CA ILE A 242 -9.06 -5.33 -6.24
C ILE A 242 -9.03 -3.92 -6.82
N ASP A 243 -9.82 -3.00 -6.25
CA ASP A 243 -9.87 -1.59 -6.68
C ASP A 243 -8.55 -0.84 -6.44
N MET A 244 -7.75 -1.31 -5.46
CA MET A 244 -6.44 -0.73 -5.12
C MET A 244 -5.29 -1.35 -5.92
N LEU A 245 -5.54 -2.41 -6.66
CA LEU A 245 -4.59 -3.15 -7.50
C LEU A 245 -4.90 -2.90 -8.99
N THR A 246 -5.52 -3.86 -9.68
CA THR A 246 -5.84 -3.71 -11.11
C THR A 246 -6.79 -2.54 -11.37
N GLY A 247 -7.74 -2.26 -10.47
CA GLY A 247 -8.61 -1.10 -10.57
C GLY A 247 -7.82 0.22 -10.57
N ALA A 248 -6.83 0.33 -9.67
CA ALA A 248 -5.96 1.52 -9.61
C ALA A 248 -5.04 1.63 -10.84
N LEU A 249 -4.51 0.52 -11.37
CA LEU A 249 -3.75 0.51 -12.63
C LEU A 249 -4.62 0.96 -13.80
N SER A 250 -5.86 0.50 -13.89
CA SER A 250 -6.82 0.91 -14.92
C SER A 250 -7.15 2.41 -14.84
N GLU A 251 -7.32 2.93 -13.63
CA GLU A 251 -7.56 4.37 -13.43
C GLU A 251 -6.34 5.21 -13.86
N GLN A 252 -5.14 4.82 -13.48
CA GLN A 252 -3.91 5.47 -13.94
C GLN A 252 -3.74 5.33 -15.45
N GLY A 253 -4.08 4.16 -16.02
CA GLY A 253 -4.09 3.96 -17.46
C GLY A 253 -5.00 4.98 -18.19
N ARG A 254 -6.21 5.22 -17.69
CA ARG A 254 -7.11 6.25 -18.24
C ARG A 254 -6.53 7.65 -18.13
N ILE A 255 -5.91 8.00 -16.99
CA ILE A 255 -5.30 9.32 -16.77
C ILE A 255 -4.14 9.57 -17.74
N TYR A 256 -3.30 8.57 -17.98
CA TYR A 256 -2.10 8.69 -18.81
C TYR A 256 -2.28 8.20 -20.27
N GLY A 257 -3.51 7.83 -20.66
CA GLY A 257 -3.85 7.44 -22.04
C GLY A 257 -3.29 6.07 -22.44
N VAL A 258 -3.07 5.16 -21.49
CA VAL A 258 -2.56 3.80 -21.72
C VAL A 258 -3.70 2.78 -21.57
N PRO A 259 -4.02 1.98 -22.60
CA PRO A 259 -5.02 0.92 -22.48
C PRO A 259 -4.60 -0.17 -21.51
N THR A 260 -5.53 -0.60 -20.64
CA THR A 260 -5.32 -1.64 -19.64
C THR A 260 -6.45 -2.69 -19.65
N PRO A 261 -6.70 -3.35 -20.81
CA PRO A 261 -7.87 -4.22 -20.96
C PRO A 261 -7.86 -5.44 -20.05
N THR A 262 -6.67 -6.00 -19.74
CA THR A 262 -6.55 -7.13 -18.83
C THR A 262 -6.84 -6.72 -17.39
N CYS A 263 -6.30 -5.58 -16.94
CA CYS A 263 -6.60 -5.04 -15.62
C CYS A 263 -8.09 -4.72 -15.45
N ASP A 264 -8.73 -4.11 -16.45
CA ASP A 264 -10.17 -3.83 -16.45
C ASP A 264 -10.99 -5.12 -16.31
N LEU A 265 -10.65 -6.16 -17.09
CA LEU A 265 -11.35 -7.45 -17.07
C LEU A 265 -11.20 -8.14 -15.70
N LEU A 266 -9.99 -8.22 -15.18
CA LEU A 266 -9.73 -8.85 -13.87
C LEU A 266 -10.44 -8.12 -12.74
N THR A 267 -10.48 -6.79 -12.78
CA THR A 267 -11.24 -5.98 -11.81
C THR A 267 -12.71 -6.33 -11.85
N LEU A 268 -13.33 -6.43 -13.02
CA LEU A 268 -14.74 -6.80 -13.17
C LEU A 268 -15.02 -8.23 -12.66
N ILE A 269 -14.15 -9.20 -12.97
CA ILE A 269 -14.34 -10.58 -12.57
C ILE A 269 -14.28 -10.70 -11.04
N ILE A 270 -13.25 -10.17 -10.38
CA ILE A 270 -13.12 -10.24 -8.92
C ILE A 270 -14.26 -9.48 -8.25
N SER A 271 -14.64 -8.30 -8.75
CA SER A 271 -15.79 -7.56 -8.22
C SER A 271 -17.09 -8.34 -8.35
N ALA A 272 -17.32 -9.02 -9.46
CA ALA A 272 -18.48 -9.89 -9.64
C ALA A 272 -18.46 -11.09 -8.67
N ILE A 273 -17.30 -11.68 -8.44
CA ILE A 273 -17.13 -12.78 -7.48
C ILE A 273 -17.48 -12.31 -6.07
N GLN A 274 -16.87 -11.21 -5.59
CA GLN A 274 -17.05 -10.74 -4.23
C GLN A 274 -18.49 -10.22 -3.95
N ASN A 275 -19.16 -9.70 -4.95
CA ASN A 275 -20.55 -9.24 -4.83
C ASN A 275 -21.58 -10.39 -4.78
N ASN A 276 -21.16 -11.63 -4.99
CA ASN A 276 -22.06 -12.80 -5.09
C ASN A 276 -21.55 -14.01 -4.32
N TYR A 277 -20.80 -13.83 -3.24
CA TYR A 277 -20.29 -14.95 -2.45
C TYR A 277 -21.39 -15.89 -1.94
N ASP A 278 -22.55 -15.35 -1.60
CA ASP A 278 -23.73 -16.09 -1.13
C ASP A 278 -24.47 -16.87 -2.23
N LYS A 279 -24.15 -16.62 -3.51
CA LYS A 279 -24.80 -17.24 -4.68
C LYS A 279 -23.90 -18.18 -5.46
N GLN A 280 -22.65 -18.36 -5.00
CA GLN A 280 -21.69 -19.25 -5.66
C GLN A 280 -22.05 -20.73 -5.39
N ILE A 281 -22.01 -21.53 -6.44
CA ILE A 281 -22.25 -22.98 -6.43
C ILE A 281 -20.97 -23.76 -6.11
#